data_6917f12391042db986aa82999bb12d46
#
_entry.id   6917f12391042db986aa82999bb12d46
#
_cell.length_a   1.000
_cell.length_b   1.000
_cell.length_c   1.000
_cell.angle_alpha   90.00
_cell.angle_beta   90.00
_cell.angle_gamma   90.00
#
_symmetry.space_group_name_H-M   'P 1'
#
loop_
_entity.id
_entity.type
_entity.pdbx_description
1 polymer ?
#
loop_
_entity_poly.entity_id
_entity_poly.type
_entity_poly.pdbx_seq_one_letter_code
_entity_poly.pdbx_strand_id
1 'polypeptide(L)'
;MLAEQRRDKILNILGEKGSVSVNELFRRLKVSRETIRRDITRLAAESRLRKTHGGALSIDQVEPAFAERMAVNIEGKRAIGRMAAGLVPDGASLIIDSGTTTLCLAEALGPRRGLTVYTNDIHVAGRLAGRNNNRVLLLGGELQGSEGATLGRDTTQMLANYYADFAFVGASALSADPWLMDYSREAAETRAEMLAQARTPVLLADHTKFNRTAPVRVANLDRVSHLVIDSKPDKAMAKGLAKLSAEILVAGKGKG
;
A
#
# COMPACT_ATOMS: atom_id res chain seq x y z
N MET A 1 4.34 -38.21 -9.16
CA MET A 1 3.89 -36.84 -9.51
C MET A 1 5.10 -36.08 -10.02
N LEU A 2 5.04 -35.50 -11.21
CA LEU A 2 6.12 -34.71 -11.80
C LEU A 2 6.35 -33.42 -10.97
N ALA A 3 7.61 -32.93 -11.01
CA ALA A 3 7.97 -31.76 -10.19
C ALA A 3 7.15 -30.50 -10.53
N GLU A 4 6.82 -30.28 -11.79
CA GLU A 4 6.02 -29.16 -12.25
C GLU A 4 4.57 -29.24 -11.75
N GLN A 5 3.92 -30.39 -11.95
CA GLN A 5 2.57 -30.66 -11.43
C GLN A 5 2.49 -30.50 -9.90
N ARG A 6 3.55 -30.82 -9.19
CA ARG A 6 3.62 -30.66 -7.75
C ARG A 6 3.71 -29.19 -7.34
N ARG A 7 4.54 -28.42 -8.05
CA ARG A 7 4.64 -26.98 -7.84
C ARG A 7 3.32 -26.26 -8.12
N ASP A 8 2.61 -26.63 -9.19
CA ASP A 8 1.28 -26.06 -9.47
C ASP A 8 0.27 -26.40 -8.37
N LYS A 9 0.30 -27.62 -7.84
CA LYS A 9 -0.54 -27.98 -6.66
C LYS A 9 -0.18 -27.15 -5.41
N ILE A 10 1.10 -26.88 -5.18
CA ILE A 10 1.52 -26.00 -4.07
C ILE A 10 0.92 -24.60 -4.25
N LEU A 11 0.99 -24.03 -5.44
CA LEU A 11 0.44 -22.70 -5.74
C LEU A 11 -1.09 -22.65 -5.62
N ASN A 12 -1.79 -23.69 -6.09
CA ASN A 12 -3.24 -23.79 -5.95
C ASN A 12 -3.66 -23.83 -4.48
N ILE A 13 -2.99 -24.66 -3.65
CA ILE A 13 -3.24 -24.71 -2.20
C ILE A 13 -2.95 -23.36 -1.54
N LEU A 14 -1.90 -22.67 -1.98
CA LEU A 14 -1.58 -21.32 -1.51
C LEU A 14 -2.62 -20.29 -1.93
N GLY A 15 -3.11 -20.34 -3.16
CA GLY A 15 -4.18 -19.45 -3.65
C GLY A 15 -5.46 -19.59 -2.85
N GLU A 16 -5.83 -20.84 -2.45
CA GLU A 16 -7.02 -21.10 -1.64
C GLU A 16 -6.87 -20.67 -0.17
N LYS A 17 -5.66 -20.83 0.41
CA LYS A 17 -5.44 -20.68 1.85
C LYS A 17 -4.63 -19.46 2.25
N GLY A 18 -3.97 -18.83 1.29
CA GLY A 18 -3.04 -17.73 1.52
C GLY A 18 -1.72 -18.13 2.16
N SER A 19 -1.69 -19.17 3.00
CA SER A 19 -0.50 -19.70 3.65
C SER A 19 -0.54 -21.22 3.76
N VAL A 20 0.64 -21.85 3.76
CA VAL A 20 0.75 -23.30 3.95
C VAL A 20 2.08 -23.67 4.61
N SER A 21 2.05 -24.60 5.57
CA SER A 21 3.25 -25.12 6.20
C SER A 21 3.86 -26.27 5.40
N VAL A 22 5.20 -26.47 5.54
CA VAL A 22 5.90 -27.64 4.99
C VAL A 22 5.26 -28.94 5.48
N ASN A 23 4.81 -29.00 6.73
CA ASN A 23 4.16 -30.19 7.28
C ASN A 23 2.77 -30.45 6.66
N GLU A 24 2.03 -29.42 6.34
CA GLU A 24 0.74 -29.55 5.67
C GLU A 24 0.93 -30.03 4.23
N LEU A 25 1.87 -29.45 3.48
CA LEU A 25 2.21 -29.88 2.12
C LEU A 25 2.74 -31.31 2.08
N PHE A 26 3.57 -31.71 3.06
CA PHE A 26 4.04 -33.08 3.22
C PHE A 26 2.87 -34.07 3.33
N ARG A 27 1.89 -33.75 4.20
CA ARG A 27 0.71 -34.62 4.39
C ARG A 27 -0.18 -34.69 3.15
N ARG A 28 -0.37 -33.57 2.44
CA ARG A 28 -1.26 -33.49 1.26
C ARG A 28 -0.63 -34.08 0.00
N LEU A 29 0.65 -33.82 -0.23
CA LEU A 29 1.32 -34.18 -1.48
C LEU A 29 2.08 -35.51 -1.40
N LYS A 30 2.23 -36.07 -0.21
CA LYS A 30 2.88 -37.36 0.09
C LYS A 30 4.32 -37.47 -0.50
N VAL A 31 5.08 -36.38 -0.40
CA VAL A 31 6.51 -36.33 -0.78
C VAL A 31 7.33 -35.83 0.39
N SER A 32 8.65 -36.08 0.42
CA SER A 32 9.49 -35.70 1.55
C SER A 32 9.45 -34.20 1.85
N ARG A 33 9.67 -33.83 3.14
CA ARG A 33 9.76 -32.41 3.55
C ARG A 33 10.87 -31.67 2.82
N GLU A 34 11.95 -32.38 2.51
CA GLU A 34 13.07 -31.81 1.75
C GLU A 34 12.67 -31.49 0.30
N THR A 35 11.91 -32.36 -0.36
CA THR A 35 11.33 -32.09 -1.68
C THR A 35 10.44 -30.87 -1.65
N ILE A 36 9.57 -30.75 -0.63
CA ILE A 36 8.71 -29.56 -0.45
C ILE A 36 9.54 -28.29 -0.26
N ARG A 37 10.58 -28.32 0.56
CA ARG A 37 11.46 -27.17 0.78
C ARG A 37 12.18 -26.72 -0.50
N ARG A 38 12.63 -27.67 -1.34
CA ARG A 38 13.23 -27.36 -2.64
C ARG A 38 12.22 -26.73 -3.60
N ASP A 39 11.01 -27.28 -3.67
CA ASP A 39 9.94 -26.71 -4.51
C ASP A 39 9.57 -25.30 -4.06
N ILE A 40 9.39 -25.07 -2.75
CA ILE A 40 9.15 -23.74 -2.20
C ILE A 40 10.29 -22.78 -2.53
N THR A 41 11.56 -23.22 -2.37
CA THR A 41 12.72 -22.38 -2.66
C THR A 41 12.78 -22.01 -4.15
N ARG A 42 12.47 -22.95 -5.05
CA ARG A 42 12.42 -22.69 -6.48
C ARG A 42 11.29 -21.73 -6.86
N LEU A 43 10.09 -21.96 -6.36
CA LEU A 43 8.93 -21.08 -6.59
C LEU A 43 9.16 -19.67 -6.01
N ALA A 44 9.89 -19.56 -4.90
CA ALA A 44 10.29 -18.27 -4.35
C ALA A 44 11.32 -17.55 -5.24
N ALA A 45 12.30 -18.26 -5.79
CA ALA A 45 13.25 -17.70 -6.76
C ALA A 45 12.56 -17.24 -8.06
N GLU A 46 11.47 -17.92 -8.46
CA GLU A 46 10.60 -17.55 -9.59
C GLU A 46 9.56 -16.46 -9.21
N SER A 47 9.65 -15.90 -8.02
CA SER A 47 8.70 -14.89 -7.48
C SER A 47 7.23 -15.33 -7.51
N ARG A 48 6.95 -16.65 -7.43
CA ARG A 48 5.59 -17.22 -7.47
C ARG A 48 4.98 -17.47 -6.08
N LEU A 49 5.77 -17.38 -5.03
CA LEU A 49 5.37 -17.43 -3.62
C LEU A 49 6.44 -16.77 -2.75
N ARG A 50 6.12 -16.48 -1.49
CA ARG A 50 7.12 -16.09 -0.49
C ARG A 50 7.41 -17.23 0.49
N LYS A 51 8.72 -17.56 0.62
CA LYS A 51 9.21 -18.56 1.57
C LYS A 51 9.21 -17.99 2.99
N THR A 52 8.70 -18.76 3.96
CA THR A 52 8.81 -18.48 5.39
C THR A 52 9.67 -19.54 6.08
N HIS A 53 9.99 -19.34 7.38
CA HIS A 53 10.79 -20.29 8.16
C HIS A 53 10.19 -21.71 8.20
N GLY A 54 8.87 -21.85 8.15
CA GLY A 54 8.14 -23.12 8.27
C GLY A 54 7.27 -23.50 7.07
N GLY A 55 7.24 -22.70 5.99
CA GLY A 55 6.32 -22.93 4.88
C GLY A 55 6.42 -21.89 3.76
N ALA A 56 5.26 -21.53 3.22
CA ALA A 56 5.13 -20.52 2.18
C ALA A 56 3.86 -19.68 2.37
N LEU A 57 3.91 -18.45 1.88
CA LEU A 57 2.79 -17.54 1.76
C LEU A 57 2.50 -17.29 0.28
N SER A 58 1.23 -17.08 -0.06
CA SER A 58 0.86 -16.57 -1.37
C SER A 58 1.49 -15.20 -1.57
N ILE A 59 1.89 -14.89 -2.80
CA ILE A 59 2.37 -13.54 -3.17
C ILE A 59 1.31 -12.49 -2.83
N ASP A 60 0.03 -12.86 -2.98
CA ASP A 60 -1.09 -11.97 -2.67
C ASP A 60 -1.28 -11.69 -1.16
N GLN A 61 -0.51 -12.35 -0.30
CA GLN A 61 -0.57 -12.19 1.16
C GLN A 61 0.63 -11.47 1.77
N VAL A 62 1.57 -11.00 0.96
CA VAL A 62 2.73 -10.24 1.42
C VAL A 62 2.96 -9.06 0.49
N GLU A 63 3.10 -7.89 1.07
CA GLU A 63 3.42 -6.72 0.27
C GLU A 63 4.77 -6.88 -0.41
N PRO A 64 4.89 -6.65 -1.75
CA PRO A 64 6.17 -6.66 -2.43
C PRO A 64 7.12 -5.61 -1.84
N ALA A 65 8.44 -5.82 -1.91
CA ALA A 65 9.42 -4.88 -1.38
C ALA A 65 9.26 -3.47 -2.01
N PHE A 66 9.62 -2.43 -1.25
CA PHE A 66 9.48 -1.03 -1.69
C PHE A 66 10.10 -0.80 -3.08
N ALA A 67 11.31 -1.31 -3.34
CA ALA A 67 11.99 -1.16 -4.62
C ALA A 67 11.24 -1.82 -5.78
N GLU A 68 10.65 -3.01 -5.56
CA GLU A 68 9.81 -3.70 -6.55
C GLU A 68 8.55 -2.89 -6.85
N ARG A 69 7.88 -2.39 -5.79
CA ARG A 69 6.69 -1.55 -5.92
C ARG A 69 7.00 -0.23 -6.62
N MET A 70 8.18 0.35 -6.40
CA MET A 70 8.60 1.58 -7.06
C MET A 70 8.78 1.39 -8.56
N ALA A 71 9.26 0.24 -9.02
CA ALA A 71 9.42 -0.07 -10.44
C ALA A 71 8.07 -0.34 -11.15
N VAL A 72 7.05 -0.80 -10.42
CA VAL A 72 5.74 -1.14 -11.01
C VAL A 72 4.91 0.12 -11.22
N ASN A 73 4.50 0.39 -12.46
CA ASN A 73 3.58 1.48 -12.85
C ASN A 73 4.00 2.87 -12.34
N ILE A 74 5.29 3.19 -12.42
CA ILE A 74 5.83 4.46 -11.90
C ILE A 74 5.18 5.69 -12.55
N GLU A 75 4.88 5.64 -13.85
CA GLU A 75 4.24 6.76 -14.54
C GLU A 75 2.80 6.99 -14.08
N GLY A 76 2.04 5.92 -13.81
CA GLY A 76 0.73 6.03 -13.20
C GLY A 76 0.79 6.68 -11.81
N LYS A 77 1.73 6.26 -10.96
CA LYS A 77 1.94 6.84 -9.62
C LYS A 77 2.34 8.31 -9.68
N ARG A 78 3.21 8.68 -10.62
CA ARG A 78 3.58 10.08 -10.86
C ARG A 78 2.39 10.91 -11.33
N ALA A 79 1.53 10.37 -12.20
CA ALA A 79 0.30 11.04 -12.63
C ALA A 79 -0.65 11.27 -11.45
N ILE A 80 -0.87 10.24 -10.62
CA ILE A 80 -1.63 10.34 -9.35
C ILE A 80 -1.03 11.44 -8.45
N GLY A 81 0.29 11.40 -8.23
CA GLY A 81 0.98 12.38 -7.38
C GLY A 81 0.80 13.81 -7.87
N ARG A 82 0.91 14.06 -9.19
CA ARG A 82 0.69 15.39 -9.77
C ARG A 82 -0.76 15.87 -9.61
N MET A 83 -1.73 14.99 -9.85
CA MET A 83 -3.15 15.33 -9.67
C MET A 83 -3.47 15.63 -8.21
N ALA A 84 -3.01 14.79 -7.29
CA ALA A 84 -3.20 14.98 -5.86
C ALA A 84 -2.52 16.26 -5.34
N ALA A 85 -1.32 16.60 -5.83
CA ALA A 85 -0.63 17.84 -5.50
C ALA A 85 -1.41 19.08 -5.99
N GLY A 86 -2.21 18.95 -7.05
CA GLY A 86 -3.11 20.00 -7.53
C GLY A 86 -4.20 20.39 -6.53
N LEU A 87 -4.58 19.50 -5.63
CA LEU A 87 -5.57 19.76 -4.57
C LEU A 87 -5.01 20.60 -3.41
N VAL A 88 -3.69 20.70 -3.28
CA VAL A 88 -3.02 21.29 -2.13
C VAL A 88 -2.71 22.76 -2.36
N PRO A 89 -3.28 23.71 -1.61
CA PRO A 89 -2.85 25.10 -1.64
C PRO A 89 -1.54 25.31 -0.84
N ASP A 90 -0.87 26.44 -1.06
CA ASP A 90 0.24 26.86 -0.22
C ASP A 90 -0.23 27.09 1.22
N GLY A 91 0.61 26.80 2.20
CA GLY A 91 0.30 26.95 3.62
C GLY A 91 -0.53 25.81 4.22
N ALA A 92 -0.97 24.84 3.44
CA ALA A 92 -1.80 23.74 3.92
C ALA A 92 -1.07 22.81 4.91
N SER A 93 -1.86 22.20 5.81
CA SER A 93 -1.41 21.11 6.67
C SER A 93 -1.75 19.75 6.07
N LEU A 94 -0.78 18.83 6.05
CA LEU A 94 -0.88 17.54 5.36
C LEU A 94 -0.46 16.40 6.28
N ILE A 95 -1.23 15.32 6.28
CA ILE A 95 -0.77 14.00 6.71
C ILE A 95 -0.44 13.21 5.45
N ILE A 96 0.76 12.66 5.36
CA ILE A 96 1.20 11.88 4.20
C ILE A 96 1.68 10.50 4.66
N ASP A 97 1.00 9.46 4.19
CA ASP A 97 1.31 8.05 4.44
C ASP A 97 2.61 7.61 3.76
N SER A 98 3.16 6.51 4.21
CA SER A 98 4.29 5.83 3.59
C SER A 98 3.89 5.10 2.31
N GLY A 99 4.81 5.07 1.34
CA GLY A 99 4.65 4.26 0.15
C GLY A 99 5.08 4.93 -1.14
N THR A 100 5.11 4.14 -2.21
CA THR A 100 5.66 4.60 -3.51
C THR A 100 4.79 5.64 -4.21
N THR A 101 3.47 5.58 -4.04
CA THR A 101 2.55 6.57 -4.64
C THR A 101 2.55 7.88 -3.87
N THR A 102 2.59 7.82 -2.53
CA THR A 102 2.70 8.99 -1.65
C THR A 102 4.06 9.66 -1.77
N LEU A 103 5.14 8.91 -2.04
CA LEU A 103 6.43 9.49 -2.38
C LEU A 103 6.38 10.27 -3.71
N CYS A 104 5.68 9.77 -4.73
CA CYS A 104 5.44 10.51 -5.97
C CYS A 104 4.62 11.81 -5.74
N LEU A 105 3.67 11.79 -4.80
CA LEU A 105 3.00 13.02 -4.36
C LEU A 105 3.98 13.99 -3.70
N ALA A 106 4.82 13.53 -2.78
CA ALA A 106 5.82 14.39 -2.13
C ALA A 106 6.78 15.04 -3.14
N GLU A 107 7.14 14.32 -4.20
CA GLU A 107 7.90 14.88 -5.33
C GLU A 107 7.13 15.98 -6.08
N ALA A 108 5.84 15.74 -6.34
CA ALA A 108 4.98 16.69 -7.04
C ALA A 108 4.62 17.93 -6.22
N LEU A 109 4.71 17.86 -4.88
CA LEU A 109 4.53 19.00 -3.98
C LEU A 109 5.73 19.97 -3.98
N GLY A 110 6.81 19.68 -4.70
CA GLY A 110 8.01 20.52 -4.77
C GLY A 110 7.77 22.02 -5.02
N PRO A 111 6.80 22.44 -5.85
CA PRO A 111 6.47 23.85 -6.05
C PRO A 111 5.71 24.52 -4.89
N ARG A 112 5.10 23.76 -3.99
CA ARG A 112 4.28 24.27 -2.89
C ARG A 112 5.14 24.84 -1.77
N ARG A 113 4.59 25.83 -1.04
CA ARG A 113 5.32 26.59 -0.02
C ARG A 113 4.56 26.63 1.31
N GLY A 114 5.33 26.69 2.41
CA GLY A 114 4.78 26.90 3.74
C GLY A 114 3.94 25.73 4.27
N LEU A 115 4.12 24.52 3.72
CA LEU A 115 3.36 23.34 4.13
C LEU A 115 3.74 22.93 5.56
N THR A 116 2.75 22.46 6.33
CA THR A 116 2.99 21.70 7.56
C THR A 116 2.69 20.25 7.29
N VAL A 117 3.71 19.38 7.33
CA VAL A 117 3.60 17.97 6.93
C VAL A 117 3.83 17.06 8.13
N TYR A 118 2.91 16.15 8.38
CA TYR A 118 3.02 15.04 9.30
C TYR A 118 3.16 13.75 8.48
N THR A 119 4.23 13.01 8.65
CA THR A 119 4.45 11.77 7.89
C THR A 119 5.15 10.72 8.74
N ASN A 120 4.84 9.47 8.48
CA ASN A 120 5.52 8.32 9.05
C ASN A 120 6.63 7.76 8.12
N ASP A 121 6.94 8.47 7.01
CA ASP A 121 7.88 8.01 5.98
C ASP A 121 9.12 8.91 5.93
N ILE A 122 10.31 8.31 6.12
CA ILE A 122 11.60 9.04 6.08
C ILE A 122 11.91 9.60 4.68
N HIS A 123 11.44 8.93 3.61
CA HIS A 123 11.67 9.40 2.23
C HIS A 123 10.80 10.62 1.92
N VAL A 124 9.52 10.61 2.33
CA VAL A 124 8.62 11.77 2.25
C VAL A 124 9.18 12.92 3.07
N ALA A 125 9.59 12.66 4.32
CA ALA A 125 10.19 13.67 5.17
C ALA A 125 11.45 14.28 4.53
N GLY A 126 12.38 13.46 4.04
CA GLY A 126 13.60 13.91 3.37
C GLY A 126 13.35 14.70 2.07
N ARG A 127 12.22 14.43 1.40
CA ARG A 127 11.86 15.16 0.17
C ARG A 127 11.33 16.57 0.43
N LEU A 128 10.62 16.77 1.55
CA LEU A 128 9.90 18.02 1.84
C LEU A 128 10.57 18.90 2.90
N ALA A 129 11.37 18.30 3.80
CA ALA A 129 12.04 19.04 4.86
C ALA A 129 13.09 20.02 4.32
N GLY A 130 13.19 21.18 4.96
CA GLY A 130 14.17 22.21 4.62
C GLY A 130 13.94 22.90 3.28
N ARG A 131 12.77 22.75 2.66
CA ARG A 131 12.41 23.35 1.37
C ARG A 131 11.21 24.27 1.51
N ASN A 132 11.20 25.37 0.76
CA ASN A 132 10.04 26.25 0.57
C ASN A 132 9.34 26.67 1.88
N ASN A 133 10.08 26.84 2.98
CA ASN A 133 9.57 27.12 4.33
C ASN A 133 8.59 26.05 4.85
N ASN A 134 8.70 24.81 4.39
CA ASN A 134 7.91 23.72 4.90
C ASN A 134 8.37 23.33 6.31
N ARG A 135 7.39 23.04 7.17
CA ARG A 135 7.60 22.42 8.47
C ARG A 135 7.23 20.93 8.35
N VAL A 136 8.19 20.04 8.62
CA VAL A 136 7.95 18.59 8.53
C VAL A 136 8.15 17.96 9.89
N LEU A 137 7.14 17.20 10.33
CA LEU A 137 7.19 16.37 11.53
C LEU A 137 7.20 14.92 11.12
N LEU A 138 8.30 14.23 11.40
CA LEU A 138 8.38 12.78 11.25
C LEU A 138 7.75 12.12 12.48
N LEU A 139 6.70 11.32 12.26
CA LEU A 139 6.03 10.57 13.31
C LEU A 139 6.98 9.50 13.85
N GLY A 140 7.12 9.44 15.17
CA GLY A 140 7.99 8.49 15.85
C GLY A 140 7.46 7.06 15.76
N GLY A 141 8.28 6.11 16.20
CA GLY A 141 7.97 4.70 16.23
C GLY A 141 9.13 3.83 15.74
N GLU A 142 8.91 2.52 15.68
CA GLU A 142 9.89 1.57 15.14
C GLU A 142 9.95 1.69 13.62
N LEU A 143 11.16 1.88 13.08
CA LEU A 143 11.38 1.96 11.64
C LEU A 143 11.31 0.55 11.04
N GLN A 144 10.35 0.35 10.15
CA GLN A 144 10.14 -0.93 9.47
C GLN A 144 11.13 -1.09 8.31
N GLY A 145 12.20 -1.78 8.55
CA GLY A 145 13.18 -2.32 7.60
C GLY A 145 13.42 -1.48 6.36
N SER A 146 13.24 -2.08 5.19
CA SER A 146 13.45 -1.44 3.88
C SER A 146 12.31 -0.51 3.43
N GLU A 147 11.22 -0.44 4.19
CA GLU A 147 10.05 0.39 3.85
C GLU A 147 10.29 1.87 4.13
N GLY A 148 11.18 2.18 5.05
CA GLY A 148 11.44 3.56 5.46
C GLY A 148 10.28 4.19 6.24
N ALA A 149 9.38 3.38 6.78
CA ALA A 149 8.19 3.81 7.49
C ALA A 149 8.25 3.48 8.98
N THR A 150 7.78 4.38 9.83
CA THR A 150 7.47 4.10 11.23
C THR A 150 6.02 3.63 11.34
N LEU A 151 5.78 2.58 12.11
CA LEU A 151 4.47 1.99 12.32
C LEU A 151 4.28 1.63 13.81
N GLY A 152 3.05 1.26 14.14
CA GLY A 152 2.69 0.77 15.46
C GLY A 152 2.13 1.84 16.39
N ARG A 153 2.05 1.48 17.69
CA ARG A 153 1.32 2.26 18.68
C ARG A 153 1.87 3.68 18.87
N ASP A 154 3.19 3.84 18.90
CA ASP A 154 3.80 5.16 19.11
C ASP A 154 3.49 6.11 17.95
N THR A 155 3.52 5.59 16.71
CA THR A 155 3.17 6.34 15.51
C THR A 155 1.70 6.80 15.55
N THR A 156 0.77 5.89 15.86
CA THR A 156 -0.66 6.21 15.91
C THR A 156 -0.99 7.15 17.06
N GLN A 157 -0.41 6.96 18.25
CA GLN A 157 -0.60 7.87 19.38
C GLN A 157 -0.06 9.27 19.12
N MET A 158 1.10 9.38 18.47
CA MET A 158 1.62 10.68 18.08
C MET A 158 0.72 11.35 17.04
N LEU A 159 0.27 10.60 16.04
CA LEU A 159 -0.62 11.11 14.98
C LEU A 159 -1.94 11.62 15.53
N ALA A 160 -2.53 10.97 16.52
CA ALA A 160 -3.80 11.36 17.15
C ALA A 160 -3.80 12.77 17.76
N ASN A 161 -2.62 13.38 17.99
CA ASN A 161 -2.51 14.74 18.48
C ASN A 161 -2.62 15.82 17.40
N TYR A 162 -2.72 15.43 16.13
CA TYR A 162 -2.71 16.36 15.00
C TYR A 162 -3.99 16.21 14.18
N TYR A 163 -4.42 17.32 13.59
CA TYR A 163 -5.52 17.35 12.63
C TYR A 163 -5.11 18.22 11.44
N ALA A 164 -5.22 17.70 10.24
CA ALA A 164 -4.72 18.35 9.04
C ALA A 164 -5.82 18.74 8.05
N ASP A 165 -5.50 19.64 7.11
CA ASP A 165 -6.40 19.96 5.99
C ASP A 165 -6.61 18.76 5.07
N PHE A 166 -5.54 18.03 4.80
CA PHE A 166 -5.56 16.83 3.95
C PHE A 166 -4.83 15.66 4.59
N ALA A 167 -5.33 14.44 4.35
CA ALA A 167 -4.57 13.22 4.54
C ALA A 167 -4.45 12.49 3.20
N PHE A 168 -3.24 12.18 2.78
CA PHE A 168 -2.98 11.40 1.57
C PHE A 168 -2.52 10.00 1.98
N VAL A 169 -3.38 9.01 1.74
CA VAL A 169 -3.17 7.63 2.15
C VAL A 169 -2.98 6.74 0.92
N GLY A 170 -1.99 5.87 0.95
CA GLY A 170 -1.75 4.88 -0.10
C GLY A 170 -2.66 3.66 0.02
N ALA A 171 -2.74 2.85 -1.03
CA ALA A 171 -3.43 1.58 -1.04
C ALA A 171 -2.45 0.42 -1.23
N SER A 172 -2.51 -0.58 -0.36
CA SER A 172 -1.82 -1.87 -0.57
C SER A 172 -2.68 -2.81 -1.40
N ALA A 173 -3.99 -2.87 -1.13
CA ALA A 173 -4.97 -3.59 -1.93
C ALA A 173 -6.34 -2.89 -1.84
N LEU A 174 -7.08 -2.90 -2.95
CA LEU A 174 -8.43 -2.33 -3.06
C LEU A 174 -9.34 -3.32 -3.78
N SER A 175 -10.33 -3.87 -3.06
CA SER A 175 -11.24 -4.87 -3.61
C SER A 175 -12.44 -4.21 -4.30
N ALA A 176 -13.09 -4.96 -5.21
CA ALA A 176 -14.32 -4.52 -5.88
C ALA A 176 -15.53 -4.38 -4.93
N ASP A 177 -15.53 -5.07 -3.80
CA ASP A 177 -16.41 -4.76 -2.68
C ASP A 177 -15.63 -3.77 -1.82
N PRO A 178 -15.95 -2.46 -1.79
CA PRO A 178 -14.96 -1.41 -1.56
C PRO A 178 -14.30 -1.49 -0.18
N TRP A 179 -13.30 -2.34 -0.10
CA TRP A 179 -12.45 -2.49 1.07
C TRP A 179 -11.03 -2.03 0.74
N LEU A 180 -10.55 -1.05 1.46
CA LEU A 180 -9.13 -0.78 1.54
C LEU A 180 -8.51 -1.81 2.48
N MET A 181 -7.48 -2.51 2.03
CA MET A 181 -6.88 -3.60 2.77
C MET A 181 -5.36 -3.48 2.81
N ASP A 182 -4.76 -4.09 3.82
CA ASP A 182 -3.34 -4.06 4.10
C ASP A 182 -2.78 -5.42 4.45
N TYR A 183 -1.46 -5.55 4.37
CA TYR A 183 -0.73 -6.77 4.69
C TYR A 183 -0.33 -6.84 6.18
N SER A 184 -0.26 -5.70 6.89
CA SER A 184 0.02 -5.66 8.32
C SER A 184 -1.09 -4.92 9.08
N ARG A 185 -1.28 -5.33 10.33
CA ARG A 185 -2.24 -4.70 11.24
C ARG A 185 -1.80 -3.28 11.59
N GLU A 186 -0.52 -3.10 11.86
CA GLU A 186 0.05 -1.82 12.25
C GLU A 186 -0.10 -0.78 11.12
N ALA A 187 0.13 -1.18 9.86
CA ALA A 187 -0.07 -0.31 8.71
C ALA A 187 -1.56 0.02 8.51
N ALA A 188 -2.45 -0.95 8.68
CA ALA A 188 -3.90 -0.74 8.58
C ALA A 188 -4.41 0.23 9.66
N GLU A 189 -3.96 0.07 10.92
CA GLU A 189 -4.31 0.96 12.04
C GLU A 189 -3.76 2.38 11.81
N THR A 190 -2.52 2.51 11.33
CA THR A 190 -1.91 3.82 11.03
C THR A 190 -2.68 4.55 9.92
N ARG A 191 -3.05 3.86 8.84
CA ARG A 191 -3.86 4.43 7.75
C ARG A 191 -5.26 4.82 8.21
N ALA A 192 -5.90 3.99 9.02
CA ALA A 192 -7.21 4.30 9.59
C ALA A 192 -7.17 5.58 10.43
N GLU A 193 -6.11 5.76 11.22
CA GLU A 193 -5.90 6.98 12.00
C GLU A 193 -5.65 8.19 11.09
N MET A 194 -4.81 8.06 10.05
CA MET A 194 -4.59 9.13 9.07
C MET A 194 -5.88 9.61 8.42
N LEU A 195 -6.76 8.68 8.03
CA LEU A 195 -8.07 9.00 7.45
C LEU A 195 -8.99 9.71 8.47
N ALA A 196 -8.84 9.43 9.76
CA ALA A 196 -9.63 10.06 10.82
C ALA A 196 -9.16 11.48 11.16
N GLN A 197 -7.87 11.76 10.99
CA GLN A 197 -7.21 12.98 11.44
C GLN A 197 -7.11 14.08 10.37
N ALA A 198 -7.98 14.08 9.36
CA ALA A 198 -7.98 15.13 8.35
C ALA A 198 -9.39 15.58 7.97
N ARG A 199 -9.49 16.85 7.55
CA ARG A 199 -10.71 17.42 6.98
C ARG A 199 -11.04 16.80 5.62
N THR A 200 -10.04 16.58 4.80
CA THR A 200 -10.16 16.05 3.44
C THR A 200 -9.26 14.83 3.25
N PRO A 201 -9.71 13.64 3.63
CA PRO A 201 -8.96 12.40 3.37
C PRO A 201 -8.98 12.04 1.87
N VAL A 202 -7.81 11.76 1.31
CA VAL A 202 -7.57 11.43 -0.10
C VAL A 202 -6.89 10.08 -0.20
N LEU A 203 -7.52 9.13 -0.88
CA LEU A 203 -6.94 7.82 -1.16
C LEU A 203 -6.24 7.85 -2.52
N LEU A 204 -5.00 7.36 -2.57
CA LEU A 204 -4.19 7.26 -3.77
C LEU A 204 -4.02 5.78 -4.15
N ALA A 205 -4.58 5.37 -5.29
CA ALA A 205 -4.51 3.97 -5.71
C ALA A 205 -4.24 3.85 -7.21
N ASP A 206 -3.11 3.28 -7.59
CA ASP A 206 -2.88 2.91 -8.98
C ASP A 206 -3.61 1.60 -9.34
N HIS A 207 -3.89 1.39 -10.64
CA HIS A 207 -4.69 0.25 -11.11
C HIS A 207 -4.13 -1.12 -10.70
N THR A 208 -2.83 -1.23 -10.39
CA THR A 208 -2.24 -2.51 -9.95
C THR A 208 -2.74 -2.94 -8.57
N LYS A 209 -3.43 -2.06 -7.85
CA LYS A 209 -4.03 -2.32 -6.54
C LYS A 209 -5.50 -2.75 -6.62
N PHE A 210 -6.13 -2.64 -7.80
CA PHE A 210 -7.54 -2.97 -8.01
C PHE A 210 -7.77 -4.48 -8.03
N ASN A 211 -8.94 -4.90 -7.57
CA ASN A 211 -9.36 -6.30 -7.48
C ASN A 211 -8.37 -7.17 -6.68
N ARG A 212 -7.64 -6.56 -5.75
CA ARG A 212 -6.75 -7.26 -4.81
C ARG A 212 -7.34 -7.31 -3.43
N THR A 213 -6.97 -8.34 -2.69
CA THR A 213 -7.29 -8.51 -1.28
C THR A 213 -6.01 -8.68 -0.47
N ALA A 214 -6.06 -8.27 0.80
CA ALA A 214 -5.01 -8.46 1.78
C ALA A 214 -5.67 -8.87 3.11
N PRO A 215 -4.92 -9.42 4.10
CA PRO A 215 -5.55 -10.02 5.27
C PRO A 215 -6.21 -9.04 6.24
N VAL A 216 -5.85 -7.76 6.21
CA VAL A 216 -6.32 -6.78 7.19
C VAL A 216 -7.12 -5.67 6.51
N ARG A 217 -8.31 -5.36 7.03
CA ARG A 217 -9.11 -4.22 6.56
C ARG A 217 -8.65 -2.93 7.21
N VAL A 218 -8.58 -1.87 6.42
CA VAL A 218 -8.36 -0.50 6.90
C VAL A 218 -9.73 0.10 7.22
N ALA A 219 -9.91 0.60 8.43
CA ALA A 219 -11.13 1.29 8.84
C ALA A 219 -11.21 2.71 8.23
N ASN A 220 -12.36 3.36 8.40
CA ASN A 220 -12.61 4.76 8.00
C ASN A 220 -12.54 5.03 6.48
N LEU A 221 -12.67 4.01 5.63
CA LEU A 221 -12.71 4.21 4.18
C LEU A 221 -13.90 5.09 3.73
N ASP A 222 -15.01 5.06 4.47
CA ASP A 222 -16.20 5.88 4.26
C ASP A 222 -15.94 7.39 4.45
N ARG A 223 -14.86 7.76 5.14
CA ARG A 223 -14.43 9.15 5.31
C ARG A 223 -13.70 9.74 4.09
N VAL A 224 -13.25 8.88 3.16
CA VAL A 224 -12.50 9.32 1.97
C VAL A 224 -13.34 10.28 1.14
N SER A 225 -12.83 11.50 0.95
CA SER A 225 -13.46 12.54 0.14
C SER A 225 -13.10 12.43 -1.34
N HIS A 226 -11.86 12.04 -1.64
CA HIS A 226 -11.37 11.88 -3.01
C HIS A 226 -10.60 10.58 -3.16
N LEU A 227 -10.83 9.88 -4.28
CA LEU A 227 -10.02 8.75 -4.72
C LEU A 227 -9.29 9.14 -6.00
N VAL A 228 -7.96 9.27 -5.95
CA VAL A 228 -7.14 9.59 -7.12
C VAL A 228 -6.55 8.31 -7.69
N ILE A 229 -6.86 8.03 -8.95
CA ILE A 229 -6.46 6.81 -9.67
C ILE A 229 -5.78 7.17 -11.00
N ASP A 230 -4.94 6.27 -11.52
CA ASP A 230 -4.22 6.50 -12.79
C ASP A 230 -5.02 6.13 -14.04
N SER A 231 -5.98 5.24 -13.92
CA SER A 231 -6.79 4.75 -15.03
C SER A 231 -8.20 4.38 -14.60
N LYS A 232 -9.14 4.40 -15.55
CA LYS A 232 -10.51 3.99 -15.28
C LYS A 232 -10.58 2.52 -14.84
N PRO A 233 -11.28 2.21 -13.75
CA PRO A 233 -11.44 0.84 -13.27
C PRO A 233 -12.34 0.03 -14.22
N ASP A 234 -12.25 -1.31 -14.14
CA ASP A 234 -13.20 -2.19 -14.83
C ASP A 234 -14.63 -2.04 -14.26
N LYS A 235 -15.61 -2.69 -14.91
CA LYS A 235 -17.02 -2.56 -14.53
C LYS A 235 -17.31 -3.02 -13.10
N ALA A 236 -16.64 -4.08 -12.63
CA ALA A 236 -16.86 -4.62 -11.29
C ALA A 236 -16.31 -3.66 -10.23
N MET A 237 -15.09 -3.18 -10.44
CA MET A 237 -14.43 -2.22 -9.56
C MET A 237 -15.17 -0.87 -9.57
N ALA A 238 -15.60 -0.38 -10.73
CA ALA A 238 -16.38 0.85 -10.85
C ALA A 238 -17.70 0.78 -10.06
N LYS A 239 -18.41 -0.37 -10.13
CA LYS A 239 -19.63 -0.60 -9.35
C LYS A 239 -19.34 -0.61 -7.84
N GLY A 240 -18.22 -1.19 -7.43
CA GLY A 240 -17.78 -1.17 -6.04
C GLY A 240 -17.48 0.25 -5.56
N LEU A 241 -16.66 0.97 -6.30
CA LEU A 241 -16.25 2.34 -5.95
C LEU A 241 -17.43 3.33 -5.93
N ALA A 242 -18.46 3.12 -6.74
CA ALA A 242 -19.69 3.92 -6.72
C ALA A 242 -20.46 3.83 -5.39
N LYS A 243 -20.14 2.88 -4.50
CA LYS A 243 -20.71 2.81 -3.15
C LYS A 243 -20.01 3.77 -2.17
N LEU A 244 -18.82 4.28 -2.51
CA LEU A 244 -18.13 5.29 -1.72
C LEU A 244 -18.70 6.66 -2.04
N SER A 245 -18.81 7.52 -1.04
CA SER A 245 -19.19 8.93 -1.22
C SER A 245 -18.04 9.79 -1.78
N ALA A 246 -16.92 9.17 -2.15
CA ALA A 246 -15.72 9.82 -2.63
C ALA A 246 -15.86 10.30 -4.09
N GLU A 247 -15.36 11.49 -4.40
CA GLU A 247 -15.14 11.92 -5.78
C GLU A 247 -13.97 11.14 -6.39
N ILE A 248 -14.18 10.53 -7.56
CA ILE A 248 -13.16 9.77 -8.25
C ILE A 248 -12.47 10.64 -9.28
N LEU A 249 -11.19 10.93 -9.04
CA LEU A 249 -10.33 11.71 -9.92
C LEU A 249 -9.41 10.77 -10.72
N VAL A 250 -9.52 10.77 -12.05
CA VAL A 250 -8.70 9.95 -12.93
C VAL A 250 -7.55 10.79 -13.46
N ALA A 251 -6.34 10.50 -13.00
CA ALA A 251 -5.13 11.14 -13.48
C ALA A 251 -4.82 10.64 -14.89
N GLY A 252 -5.14 11.43 -15.90
CA GLY A 252 -4.79 11.10 -17.28
C GLY A 252 -3.29 10.91 -17.46
N LYS A 253 -2.87 10.06 -18.40
CA LYS A 253 -1.48 10.03 -18.86
C LYS A 253 -1.15 11.43 -19.35
N GLY A 254 -0.28 12.15 -18.62
CA GLY A 254 0.22 13.45 -19.08
C GLY A 254 0.72 13.28 -20.50
N LYS A 255 0.27 14.14 -21.43
CA LYS A 255 0.99 14.32 -22.68
C LYS A 255 2.36 14.83 -22.30
N GLY A 256 3.39 13.98 -22.49
CA GLY A 256 4.79 14.35 -22.35
C GLY A 256 5.18 15.41 -23.38
#